data_02cae1baf27a8c066e05fd9dcc73d56a
#
_entry.id   02cae1baf27a8c066e05fd9dcc73d56a
#
_cell.length_a   1.000
_cell.length_b   1.000
_cell.length_c   1.000
_cell.angle_alpha   90.00
_cell.angle_beta   90.00
_cell.angle_gamma   90.00
#
_symmetry.space_group_name_H-M   'P 1'
#
loop_
_entity.id
_entity.type
_entity.pdbx_description
1 polymer ?
#
loop_
_entity_poly.entity_id
_entity_poly.type
_entity_poly.pdbx_seq_one_letter_code
_entity_poly.pdbx_strand_id
1 'polypeptide(L)'
;SKARQALRSARRRHPNAAIVATGCYAQRTPETLRQLDEVDLVVGNTEKASLVRHVIDWTGDDIVPCATGDDVQAISPSAARTRAMVKIQEGCNQVCAYCIVPKVRGRERSIPPDEIVGKIREHTTRGYKEVVLTGTQLGSYGFDLEEIDLTGLIRHVLDRCDMARLRVSSLQAHEIDDGLLALWSDDRLAPHFHLPLQSGSDAVLKRMRRRYDSNRFRNAVDAIRKAIPNAAVTTDVIAGFPGETESDFEQTHSLCRDVGFASMHVFPYSSRPGTSAAHFRDDVPSQVKSERVGRLITLSQKQGAKYRSRFVGTSRRVLWESRKADKWVGLTDNYIRVAAHSDRELANEITWARIVGLNGQSAIAEVE
;
A
#
# COMPACT_ATOMS: atom_id res chain seq x y z
N SER A 1 8.25 -12.50 -17.00
CA SER A 1 7.76 -11.69 -15.85
C SER A 1 6.28 -12.00 -15.61
N LYS A 2 5.78 -11.78 -14.40
CA LYS A 2 4.36 -11.96 -14.04
C LYS A 2 3.42 -11.17 -14.96
N ALA A 3 3.82 -9.96 -15.35
CA ALA A 3 3.04 -9.12 -16.27
C ALA A 3 2.86 -9.76 -17.65
N ARG A 4 3.94 -10.29 -18.26
CA ARG A 4 3.81 -11.02 -19.53
C ARG A 4 2.93 -12.25 -19.42
N GLN A 5 3.04 -12.99 -18.31
CA GLN A 5 2.18 -14.14 -18.07
C GLN A 5 0.71 -13.76 -17.93
N ALA A 6 0.42 -12.62 -17.28
CA ALA A 6 -0.95 -12.08 -17.18
C ALA A 6 -1.51 -11.70 -18.56
N LEU A 7 -0.73 -11.02 -19.40
CA LEU A 7 -1.12 -10.66 -20.77
C LEU A 7 -1.44 -11.92 -21.61
N ARG A 8 -0.55 -12.90 -21.61
CA ARG A 8 -0.78 -14.20 -22.28
C ARG A 8 -2.03 -14.92 -21.75
N SER A 9 -2.25 -14.88 -20.45
CA SER A 9 -3.45 -15.48 -19.85
C SER A 9 -4.72 -14.74 -20.24
N ALA A 10 -4.67 -13.40 -20.33
CA ALA A 10 -5.81 -12.59 -20.79
C ALA A 10 -6.16 -12.91 -22.24
N ARG A 11 -5.19 -12.94 -23.16
CA ARG A 11 -5.42 -13.30 -24.58
C ARG A 11 -6.01 -14.70 -24.72
N ARG A 12 -5.51 -15.70 -23.99
CA ARG A 12 -6.07 -17.07 -24.04
C ARG A 12 -7.50 -17.14 -23.54
N ARG A 13 -7.87 -16.37 -22.51
CA ARG A 13 -9.24 -16.38 -21.96
C ARG A 13 -10.21 -15.57 -22.80
N HIS A 14 -9.72 -14.55 -23.47
CA HIS A 14 -10.51 -13.60 -24.25
C HIS A 14 -9.84 -13.33 -25.62
N PRO A 15 -9.90 -14.30 -26.59
CA PRO A 15 -9.16 -14.21 -27.84
C PRO A 15 -9.47 -12.96 -28.67
N ASN A 16 -10.72 -12.50 -28.63
CA ASN A 16 -11.22 -11.38 -29.42
C ASN A 16 -11.25 -10.04 -28.67
N ALA A 17 -10.84 -10.01 -27.40
CA ALA A 17 -10.82 -8.77 -26.63
C ALA A 17 -9.61 -7.91 -26.97
N ALA A 18 -9.78 -6.60 -27.04
CA ALA A 18 -8.67 -5.65 -27.11
C ALA A 18 -7.88 -5.67 -25.78
N ILE A 19 -6.57 -5.93 -25.86
CA ILE A 19 -5.68 -5.98 -24.71
C ILE A 19 -4.79 -4.75 -24.69
N VAL A 20 -5.06 -3.87 -23.72
CA VAL A 20 -4.28 -2.64 -23.52
C VAL A 20 -3.30 -2.83 -22.37
N ALA A 21 -2.01 -2.70 -22.66
CA ALA A 21 -0.96 -2.74 -21.66
C ALA A 21 -0.65 -1.32 -21.16
N THR A 22 -0.78 -1.08 -19.84
CA THR A 22 -0.49 0.22 -19.22
C THR A 22 0.26 0.06 -17.91
N GLY A 23 0.73 1.16 -17.34
CA GLY A 23 1.41 1.21 -16.04
C GLY A 23 2.94 1.22 -16.14
N CYS A 24 3.62 0.97 -15.01
CA CYS A 24 5.07 1.15 -14.91
C CYS A 24 5.88 0.25 -15.86
N TYR A 25 5.37 -0.92 -16.24
CA TYR A 25 6.06 -1.79 -17.19
C TYR A 25 5.92 -1.26 -18.62
N ALA A 26 4.73 -0.78 -18.98
CA ALA A 26 4.49 -0.13 -20.27
C ALA A 26 5.34 1.14 -20.44
N GLN A 27 5.45 1.95 -19.38
CA GLN A 27 6.30 3.15 -19.38
C GLN A 27 7.78 2.82 -19.54
N ARG A 28 8.25 1.72 -18.93
CA ARG A 28 9.68 1.37 -18.93
C ARG A 28 10.15 0.74 -20.22
N THR A 29 9.37 -0.15 -20.79
CA THR A 29 9.75 -0.97 -21.94
C THR A 29 8.59 -1.10 -22.95
N PRO A 30 8.10 0.02 -23.50
CA PRO A 30 6.95 0.00 -24.40
C PRO A 30 7.22 -0.86 -25.64
N GLU A 31 8.41 -0.77 -26.23
CA GLU A 31 8.77 -1.53 -27.43
C GLU A 31 8.68 -3.04 -27.21
N THR A 32 9.15 -3.51 -26.05
CA THR A 32 9.08 -4.93 -25.71
C THR A 32 7.63 -5.43 -25.58
N LEU A 33 6.72 -4.55 -25.14
CA LEU A 33 5.30 -4.90 -25.04
C LEU A 33 4.59 -4.83 -26.39
N ARG A 34 4.94 -3.87 -27.26
CA ARG A 34 4.41 -3.77 -28.64
C ARG A 34 4.78 -4.97 -29.51
N GLN A 35 5.89 -5.66 -29.19
CA GLN A 35 6.33 -6.88 -29.89
C GLN A 35 5.62 -8.15 -29.42
N LEU A 36 4.70 -8.07 -28.44
CA LEU A 36 3.94 -9.22 -27.98
C LEU A 36 2.63 -9.33 -28.76
N ASP A 37 2.41 -10.46 -29.41
CA ASP A 37 1.17 -10.76 -30.17
C ASP A 37 -0.08 -10.69 -29.31
N GLU A 38 0.10 -10.77 -27.99
CA GLU A 38 -0.99 -10.69 -27.04
C GLU A 38 -1.43 -9.26 -26.68
N VAL A 39 -0.72 -8.23 -27.15
CA VAL A 39 -0.95 -6.82 -26.78
C VAL A 39 -1.34 -6.01 -28.03
N ASP A 40 -2.49 -5.39 -27.99
CA ASP A 40 -2.99 -4.58 -29.10
C ASP A 40 -2.59 -3.10 -28.96
N LEU A 41 -2.56 -2.57 -27.74
CA LEU A 41 -2.21 -1.16 -27.47
C LEU A 41 -1.33 -1.04 -26.23
N VAL A 42 -0.33 -0.16 -26.30
CA VAL A 42 0.57 0.15 -25.16
C VAL A 42 0.45 1.63 -24.83
N VAL A 43 -0.01 1.94 -23.60
CA VAL A 43 -0.18 3.30 -23.08
C VAL A 43 0.70 3.51 -21.87
N GLY A 44 1.60 4.48 -21.89
CA GLY A 44 2.50 4.82 -20.78
C GLY A 44 1.80 5.46 -19.59
N ASN A 45 2.53 5.65 -18.47
CA ASN A 45 1.97 6.32 -17.28
C ASN A 45 1.65 7.80 -17.54
N THR A 46 2.40 8.48 -18.39
CA THR A 46 2.20 9.89 -18.72
C THR A 46 0.89 10.12 -19.49
N GLU A 47 0.45 9.12 -20.24
CA GLU A 47 -0.75 9.17 -21.07
C GLU A 47 -1.94 8.45 -20.45
N LYS A 48 -1.77 7.89 -19.24
CA LYS A 48 -2.79 7.07 -18.58
C LYS A 48 -4.09 7.84 -18.30
N ALA A 49 -4.03 9.14 -18.08
CA ALA A 49 -5.22 9.98 -17.89
C ALA A 49 -6.10 10.02 -19.15
N SER A 50 -5.50 9.88 -20.34
CA SER A 50 -6.16 9.87 -21.64
C SER A 50 -6.38 8.45 -22.18
N LEU A 51 -6.29 7.41 -21.32
CA LEU A 51 -6.37 6.01 -21.73
C LEU A 51 -7.62 5.71 -22.57
N VAL A 52 -8.78 6.19 -22.15
CA VAL A 52 -10.06 5.97 -22.85
C VAL A 52 -9.99 6.57 -24.26
N ARG A 53 -9.48 7.79 -24.39
CA ARG A 53 -9.28 8.46 -25.67
C ARG A 53 -8.36 7.67 -26.61
N HIS A 54 -7.22 7.19 -26.10
CA HIS A 54 -6.31 6.35 -26.88
C HIS A 54 -6.97 5.06 -27.35
N VAL A 55 -7.86 4.47 -26.57
CA VAL A 55 -8.60 3.28 -26.97
C VAL A 55 -9.62 3.62 -28.06
N ILE A 56 -10.37 4.71 -27.92
CA ILE A 56 -11.33 5.19 -28.95
C ILE A 56 -10.60 5.48 -30.26
N ASP A 57 -9.51 6.26 -30.21
CA ASP A 57 -8.72 6.63 -31.40
C ASP A 57 -8.15 5.38 -32.10
N TRP A 58 -7.81 4.33 -31.34
CA TRP A 58 -7.25 3.09 -31.88
C TRP A 58 -8.33 2.17 -32.48
N THR A 59 -9.51 2.06 -31.86
CA THR A 59 -10.60 1.19 -32.36
C THR A 59 -11.33 1.79 -33.55
N GLY A 60 -11.28 3.11 -33.72
CA GLY A 60 -12.05 3.82 -34.75
C GLY A 60 -13.57 3.78 -34.51
N ASP A 61 -14.00 3.14 -33.43
CA ASP A 61 -15.40 3.10 -33.02
C ASP A 61 -15.70 4.31 -32.15
N ASP A 62 -16.83 4.96 -32.41
CA ASP A 62 -17.52 5.75 -31.40
C ASP A 62 -17.91 4.81 -30.25
N ILE A 63 -16.95 4.53 -29.35
CA ILE A 63 -17.29 3.92 -28.08
C ILE A 63 -18.18 4.95 -27.40
N VAL A 64 -19.48 4.78 -27.60
CA VAL A 64 -20.47 5.50 -26.79
C VAL A 64 -20.09 5.19 -25.34
N PRO A 65 -19.69 6.20 -24.54
CA PRO A 65 -19.44 5.94 -23.14
C PRO A 65 -20.70 5.27 -22.62
N CYS A 66 -20.59 4.03 -22.19
CA CYS A 66 -21.72 3.33 -21.62
C CYS A 66 -22.27 4.25 -20.51
N ALA A 67 -23.42 4.89 -20.83
CA ALA A 67 -24.19 5.74 -19.95
C ALA A 67 -23.44 6.95 -19.30
N THR A 68 -23.49 8.09 -19.99
CA THR A 68 -23.74 9.37 -19.30
C THR A 68 -25.24 9.39 -19.01
N GLY A 69 -25.69 8.76 -17.99
CA GLY A 69 -27.08 8.70 -17.60
C GLY A 69 -27.21 7.90 -16.31
N ASP A 70 -28.27 8.15 -15.59
CA ASP A 70 -28.64 7.56 -14.30
C ASP A 70 -28.69 6.02 -14.26
N ASP A 71 -28.34 5.33 -15.34
CA ASP A 71 -28.27 3.87 -15.49
C ASP A 71 -26.87 3.25 -15.25
N VAL A 72 -25.85 4.02 -14.86
CA VAL A 72 -24.74 3.40 -14.14
C VAL A 72 -25.33 2.96 -12.81
N GLN A 73 -25.93 1.78 -12.78
CA GLN A 73 -26.13 1.06 -11.52
C GLN A 73 -24.79 1.17 -10.81
N ALA A 74 -24.75 2.03 -9.79
CA ALA A 74 -23.59 2.22 -8.97
C ALA A 74 -23.13 0.81 -8.64
N ILE A 75 -21.95 0.41 -9.16
CA ILE A 75 -21.37 -0.88 -8.81
C ILE A 75 -21.32 -0.83 -7.30
N SER A 76 -22.28 -1.52 -6.70
CA SER A 76 -22.48 -1.49 -5.26
C SER A 76 -21.12 -1.75 -4.65
N PRO A 77 -20.64 -1.00 -3.67
CA PRO A 77 -19.33 -1.21 -3.03
C PRO A 77 -19.09 -2.66 -2.62
N SER A 78 -20.17 -3.43 -2.47
CA SER A 78 -20.16 -4.87 -2.19
C SER A 78 -19.48 -5.74 -3.26
N ALA A 79 -19.30 -5.26 -4.49
CA ALA A 79 -18.81 -6.11 -5.58
C ALA A 79 -17.30 -6.02 -5.83
N ALA A 80 -16.57 -4.95 -5.40
CA ALA A 80 -15.18 -4.78 -5.80
C ALA A 80 -14.19 -4.39 -4.68
N ARG A 81 -14.47 -3.38 -3.87
CA ARG A 81 -13.57 -2.92 -2.78
C ARG A 81 -14.37 -2.11 -1.76
N THR A 82 -14.12 -2.35 -0.48
CA THR A 82 -14.77 -1.63 0.63
C THR A 82 -14.01 -0.37 1.04
N ARG A 83 -12.82 -0.14 0.48
CA ARG A 83 -11.94 1.00 0.78
C ARG A 83 -11.69 1.83 -0.46
N ALA A 84 -11.92 3.13 -0.37
CA ALA A 84 -11.59 4.08 -1.42
C ALA A 84 -10.11 4.48 -1.34
N MET A 85 -9.38 4.30 -2.43
CA MET A 85 -7.97 4.68 -2.51
C MET A 85 -7.86 6.06 -3.16
N VAL A 86 -7.55 7.08 -2.38
CA VAL A 86 -7.42 8.46 -2.86
C VAL A 86 -5.95 8.81 -3.02
N LYS A 87 -5.53 9.01 -4.26
CA LYS A 87 -4.16 9.43 -4.57
C LYS A 87 -4.03 10.92 -4.24
N ILE A 88 -3.05 11.25 -3.37
CA ILE A 88 -2.74 12.63 -2.97
C ILE A 88 -1.44 13.14 -3.60
N GLN A 89 -0.56 12.23 -4.05
CA GLN A 89 0.76 12.55 -4.54
C GLN A 89 1.21 11.47 -5.54
N GLU A 90 2.01 11.86 -6.55
CA GLU A 90 2.60 10.95 -7.55
C GLU A 90 4.05 11.33 -7.83
N GLY A 91 4.83 10.33 -8.32
CA GLY A 91 6.25 10.51 -8.59
C GLY A 91 7.11 10.47 -7.32
N CYS A 92 8.43 10.56 -7.48
CA CYS A 92 9.37 10.56 -6.36
C CYS A 92 10.70 11.19 -6.79
N ASN A 93 11.20 12.13 -6.01
CA ASN A 93 12.51 12.76 -6.21
C ASN A 93 13.64 11.99 -5.50
N GLN A 94 13.32 10.96 -4.69
CA GLN A 94 14.33 10.14 -4.06
C GLN A 94 14.99 9.20 -5.06
N VAL A 95 16.30 9.04 -4.92
CA VAL A 95 17.13 8.22 -5.82
C VAL A 95 17.55 6.91 -5.15
N CYS A 96 16.62 6.23 -4.46
CA CYS A 96 16.89 4.93 -3.87
C CYS A 96 17.49 3.98 -4.91
N ALA A 97 18.58 3.29 -4.55
CA ALA A 97 19.39 2.55 -5.53
C ALA A 97 18.64 1.43 -6.26
N TYR A 98 17.59 0.87 -5.64
CA TYR A 98 16.77 -0.24 -6.17
C TYR A 98 15.47 0.22 -6.84
N CYS A 99 15.13 1.51 -6.74
CA CYS A 99 13.79 1.98 -7.10
C CYS A 99 13.75 2.55 -8.53
N ILE A 100 12.77 2.09 -9.31
CA ILE A 100 12.56 2.55 -10.69
C ILE A 100 11.53 3.69 -10.77
N VAL A 101 10.85 4.00 -9.68
CA VAL A 101 9.73 4.95 -9.65
C VAL A 101 10.07 6.32 -10.25
N PRO A 102 11.20 6.98 -9.94
CA PRO A 102 11.54 8.27 -10.54
C PRO A 102 11.57 8.24 -12.08
N LYS A 103 11.94 7.10 -12.66
CA LYS A 103 12.03 6.93 -14.12
C LYS A 103 10.70 6.62 -14.79
N VAL A 104 9.76 5.99 -14.06
CA VAL A 104 8.49 5.51 -14.66
C VAL A 104 7.26 6.30 -14.23
N ARG A 105 7.35 7.06 -13.13
CA ARG A 105 6.28 7.94 -12.64
C ARG A 105 6.67 9.41 -12.61
N GLY A 106 7.93 9.71 -12.91
CA GLY A 106 8.45 11.07 -12.96
C GLY A 106 8.73 11.67 -11.59
N ARG A 107 8.86 12.98 -11.58
CA ARG A 107 9.10 13.77 -10.37
C ARG A 107 7.85 13.84 -9.48
N GLU A 108 8.07 14.15 -8.23
CA GLU A 108 7.01 14.38 -7.26
C GLU A 108 6.05 15.47 -7.72
N ARG A 109 4.76 15.21 -7.54
CA ARG A 109 3.67 16.17 -7.75
C ARG A 109 2.58 15.89 -6.73
N SER A 110 2.16 16.94 -6.04
CA SER A 110 1.04 16.91 -5.10
C SER A 110 -0.26 17.22 -5.82
N ILE A 111 -1.35 16.64 -5.36
CA ILE A 111 -2.70 16.97 -5.82
C ILE A 111 -3.23 18.10 -4.90
N PRO A 112 -3.86 19.16 -5.44
CA PRO A 112 -4.39 20.24 -4.63
C PRO A 112 -5.35 19.75 -3.54
N PRO A 113 -5.33 20.35 -2.32
CA PRO A 113 -6.13 19.89 -1.18
C PRO A 113 -7.62 19.81 -1.47
N ASP A 114 -8.19 20.81 -2.13
CA ASP A 114 -9.62 20.86 -2.42
C ASP A 114 -10.05 19.79 -3.44
N GLU A 115 -9.17 19.41 -4.38
CA GLU A 115 -9.40 18.29 -5.29
C GLU A 115 -9.45 16.97 -4.53
N ILE A 116 -8.57 16.81 -3.52
CA ILE A 116 -8.56 15.62 -2.65
C ILE A 116 -9.84 15.55 -1.83
N VAL A 117 -10.27 16.67 -1.23
CA VAL A 117 -11.53 16.77 -0.49
C VAL A 117 -12.71 16.43 -1.39
N GLY A 118 -12.75 16.96 -2.62
CA GLY A 118 -13.78 16.65 -3.60
C GLY A 118 -13.89 15.14 -3.88
N LYS A 119 -12.75 14.46 -4.13
CA LYS A 119 -12.69 13.01 -4.35
C LYS A 119 -13.13 12.21 -3.12
N ILE A 120 -12.74 12.65 -1.92
CA ILE A 120 -13.15 11.97 -0.68
C ILE A 120 -14.67 12.07 -0.52
N ARG A 121 -15.26 13.26 -0.71
CA ARG A 121 -16.70 13.46 -0.62
C ARG A 121 -17.46 12.62 -1.65
N GLU A 122 -16.96 12.55 -2.89
CA GLU A 122 -17.54 11.67 -3.91
C GLU A 122 -17.55 10.20 -3.47
N HIS A 123 -16.44 9.72 -2.90
CA HIS A 123 -16.38 8.34 -2.41
C HIS A 123 -17.30 8.10 -1.20
N THR A 124 -17.38 9.03 -0.26
CA THR A 124 -18.27 8.92 0.90
C THR A 124 -19.75 8.93 0.48
N THR A 125 -20.13 9.79 -0.49
CA THR A 125 -21.47 9.78 -1.08
C THR A 125 -21.81 8.45 -1.77
N ARG A 126 -20.81 7.79 -2.39
CA ARG A 126 -20.96 6.44 -2.94
C ARG A 126 -20.99 5.34 -1.87
N GLY A 127 -20.96 5.68 -0.59
CA GLY A 127 -21.10 4.75 0.54
C GLY A 127 -19.82 4.13 1.06
N TYR A 128 -18.63 4.52 0.56
CA TYR A 128 -17.37 4.02 1.12
C TYR A 128 -17.20 4.48 2.57
N LYS A 129 -16.89 3.54 3.46
CA LYS A 129 -16.73 3.81 4.90
C LYS A 129 -15.28 4.09 5.30
N GLU A 130 -14.30 3.61 4.52
CA GLU A 130 -12.87 3.88 4.75
C GLU A 130 -12.24 4.52 3.51
N VAL A 131 -11.53 5.61 3.73
CA VAL A 131 -10.68 6.27 2.74
C VAL A 131 -9.22 6.01 3.09
N VAL A 132 -8.41 5.68 2.09
CA VAL A 132 -6.96 5.49 2.25
C VAL A 132 -6.24 6.54 1.41
N LEU A 133 -5.52 7.45 2.05
CA LEU A 133 -4.63 8.39 1.37
C LEU A 133 -3.42 7.62 0.82
N THR A 134 -3.18 7.73 -0.48
CA THR A 134 -2.10 7.01 -1.15
C THR A 134 -1.22 7.91 -1.98
N GLY A 135 0.02 7.51 -2.15
CA GLY A 135 1.00 8.20 -2.98
C GLY A 135 2.25 7.36 -3.15
N THR A 136 3.20 7.90 -3.85
CA THR A 136 4.52 7.28 -3.99
C THR A 136 5.43 7.63 -2.81
N GLN A 137 5.33 8.87 -2.32
CA GLN A 137 6.10 9.44 -1.23
C GLN A 137 5.21 10.44 -0.47
N LEU A 138 4.38 9.94 0.45
CA LEU A 138 3.38 10.79 1.11
C LEU A 138 3.98 11.93 1.94
N GLY A 139 5.07 11.66 2.66
CA GLY A 139 5.66 12.67 3.53
C GLY A 139 6.27 13.85 2.80
N SER A 140 6.42 13.77 1.47
CA SER A 140 6.82 14.93 0.66
C SER A 140 5.62 15.69 0.08
N TYR A 141 4.39 15.33 0.46
CA TYR A 141 3.20 16.05 0.01
C TYR A 141 3.32 17.55 0.36
N GLY A 142 2.98 18.38 -0.60
CA GLY A 142 3.00 19.83 -0.45
C GLY A 142 4.33 20.50 -0.82
N PHE A 143 5.41 19.73 -1.10
CA PHE A 143 6.70 20.33 -1.45
C PHE A 143 6.65 21.26 -2.68
N ASP A 144 5.66 21.06 -3.55
CA ASP A 144 5.38 21.82 -4.76
C ASP A 144 4.10 22.69 -4.65
N LEU A 145 3.53 22.77 -3.46
CA LEU A 145 2.39 23.62 -3.13
C LEU A 145 2.82 24.66 -2.09
N GLU A 146 2.15 25.81 -2.09
CA GLU A 146 2.37 26.84 -1.09
C GLU A 146 1.64 26.49 0.21
N GLU A 147 2.32 26.69 1.36
CA GLU A 147 1.76 26.71 2.72
C GLU A 147 1.05 25.44 3.22
N ILE A 148 1.23 24.29 2.57
CA ILE A 148 0.62 23.04 3.05
C ILE A 148 1.57 21.85 2.95
N ASP A 149 1.67 21.07 4.01
CA ASP A 149 2.35 19.79 4.09
C ASP A 149 1.36 18.64 4.30
N LEU A 150 1.85 17.44 4.52
CA LEU A 150 1.01 16.28 4.79
C LEU A 150 0.16 16.44 6.05
N THR A 151 0.73 17.03 7.11
CA THR A 151 0.03 17.27 8.38
C THR A 151 -1.13 18.26 8.18
N GLY A 152 -0.87 19.34 7.45
CA GLY A 152 -1.88 20.32 7.06
C GLY A 152 -2.97 19.72 6.17
N LEU A 153 -2.59 18.85 5.21
CA LEU A 153 -3.57 18.14 4.37
C LEU A 153 -4.49 17.23 5.19
N ILE A 154 -3.92 16.42 6.08
CA ILE A 154 -4.74 15.50 6.90
C ILE A 154 -5.71 16.29 7.76
N ARG A 155 -5.28 17.38 8.39
CA ARG A 155 -6.15 18.30 9.15
C ARG A 155 -7.26 18.88 8.26
N HIS A 156 -6.90 19.40 7.10
CA HIS A 156 -7.84 19.95 6.13
C HIS A 156 -8.91 18.93 5.68
N VAL A 157 -8.51 17.67 5.50
CA VAL A 157 -9.43 16.56 5.17
C VAL A 157 -10.36 16.25 6.35
N LEU A 158 -9.82 16.14 7.57
CA LEU A 158 -10.62 15.87 8.78
C LEU A 158 -11.64 16.95 9.05
N ASP A 159 -11.29 18.23 8.82
CA ASP A 159 -12.16 19.37 9.05
C ASP A 159 -13.29 19.48 8.01
N ARG A 160 -13.06 18.97 6.78
CA ARG A 160 -13.97 19.19 5.64
C ARG A 160 -14.72 17.96 5.15
N CYS A 161 -14.35 16.77 5.60
CA CYS A 161 -14.95 15.54 5.15
C CYS A 161 -15.51 14.73 6.32
N ASP A 162 -16.72 14.20 6.11
CA ASP A 162 -17.36 13.28 7.05
C ASP A 162 -17.17 11.84 6.53
N MET A 163 -16.03 11.23 6.86
CA MET A 163 -15.77 9.81 6.62
C MET A 163 -15.64 9.04 7.93
N ALA A 164 -16.12 7.80 7.93
CA ALA A 164 -16.09 6.98 9.14
C ALA A 164 -14.67 6.54 9.53
N ARG A 165 -13.75 6.43 8.54
CA ARG A 165 -12.34 6.07 8.79
C ARG A 165 -11.43 6.63 7.72
N LEU A 166 -10.32 7.22 8.15
CA LEU A 166 -9.23 7.68 7.31
C LEU A 166 -7.96 6.88 7.62
N ARG A 167 -7.31 6.36 6.60
CA ARG A 167 -6.04 5.66 6.74
C ARG A 167 -4.97 6.35 5.91
N VAL A 168 -3.79 6.49 6.48
CA VAL A 168 -2.60 7.00 5.78
C VAL A 168 -1.77 5.79 5.35
N SER A 169 -1.33 5.74 4.09
CA SER A 169 -0.51 4.64 3.59
C SER A 169 0.95 4.76 4.05
N SER A 170 1.93 4.48 3.20
CA SER A 170 3.33 4.40 3.61
C SER A 170 3.94 5.76 3.96
N LEU A 171 4.58 5.84 5.13
CA LEU A 171 5.38 6.97 5.60
C LEU A 171 6.83 6.50 5.82
N GLN A 172 7.79 7.39 5.71
CA GLN A 172 9.17 7.06 6.07
C GLN A 172 9.47 7.48 7.51
N ALA A 173 10.41 6.78 8.15
CA ALA A 173 10.76 7.02 9.55
C ALA A 173 11.18 8.47 9.87
N HIS A 174 11.76 9.18 8.91
CA HIS A 174 12.16 10.59 9.12
C HIS A 174 11.01 11.59 8.96
N GLU A 175 9.86 11.14 8.52
CA GLU A 175 8.64 11.95 8.35
C GLU A 175 7.73 11.89 9.58
N ILE A 176 8.07 11.05 10.55
CA ILE A 176 7.31 10.94 11.81
C ILE A 176 7.80 12.01 12.77
N ASP A 177 6.90 12.91 13.15
CA ASP A 177 7.08 13.94 14.15
C ASP A 177 5.85 14.10 15.06
N ASP A 178 5.99 14.89 16.10
CA ASP A 178 4.94 15.09 17.10
C ASP A 178 3.71 15.79 16.52
N GLY A 179 3.90 16.70 15.55
CA GLY A 179 2.81 17.41 14.89
C GLY A 179 1.91 16.50 14.07
N LEU A 180 2.52 15.58 13.33
CA LEU A 180 1.81 14.53 12.59
C LEU A 180 1.10 13.57 13.56
N LEU A 181 1.80 13.08 14.59
CA LEU A 181 1.25 12.12 15.54
C LEU A 181 0.08 12.67 16.37
N ALA A 182 0.08 13.98 16.66
CA ALA A 182 -1.01 14.64 17.39
C ALA A 182 -2.36 14.56 16.66
N LEU A 183 -2.37 14.36 15.33
CA LEU A 183 -3.61 14.20 14.57
C LEU A 183 -4.38 12.93 14.92
N TRP A 184 -3.72 11.89 15.48
CA TRP A 184 -4.37 10.65 15.93
C TRP A 184 -5.17 10.80 17.22
N SER A 185 -5.34 12.04 17.74
CA SER A 185 -6.40 12.39 18.69
C SER A 185 -7.79 12.32 18.05
N ASP A 186 -7.90 12.40 16.73
CA ASP A 186 -9.13 12.15 15.97
C ASP A 186 -9.28 10.63 15.73
N ASP A 187 -10.34 10.04 16.29
CA ASP A 187 -10.61 8.60 16.25
C ASP A 187 -11.03 8.08 14.87
N ARG A 188 -11.27 8.97 13.90
CA ARG A 188 -11.42 8.62 12.49
C ARG A 188 -10.11 8.16 11.86
N LEU A 189 -8.94 8.62 12.38
CA LEU A 189 -7.64 8.16 11.90
C LEU A 189 -7.35 6.74 12.37
N ALA A 190 -7.17 5.85 11.40
CA ALA A 190 -6.85 4.45 11.68
C ALA A 190 -5.47 4.33 12.35
N PRO A 191 -5.33 3.68 13.53
CA PRO A 191 -4.06 3.51 14.22
C PRO A 191 -3.20 2.44 13.54
N HIS A 192 -2.77 2.73 12.32
CA HIS A 192 -1.92 1.87 11.50
C HIS A 192 -0.88 2.71 10.77
N PHE A 193 0.38 2.36 10.95
CA PHE A 193 1.53 2.99 10.30
C PHE A 193 2.28 1.96 9.48
N HIS A 194 2.39 2.19 8.18
CA HIS A 194 3.28 1.40 7.33
C HIS A 194 4.58 2.17 7.14
N LEU A 195 5.67 1.66 7.74
CA LEU A 195 7.00 2.28 7.70
C LEU A 195 7.97 1.33 6.98
N PRO A 196 8.29 1.53 5.69
CA PRO A 196 9.23 0.68 4.98
C PRO A 196 10.65 0.78 5.56
N LEU A 197 11.10 -0.27 6.27
CA LEU A 197 12.45 -0.37 6.84
C LEU A 197 13.50 -0.64 5.77
N GLN A 198 13.18 -1.50 4.82
CA GLN A 198 14.02 -2.02 3.76
C GLN A 198 15.20 -2.89 4.25
N SER A 199 16.01 -2.44 5.19
CA SER A 199 17.08 -3.17 5.87
C SER A 199 17.30 -2.63 7.29
N GLY A 200 17.78 -3.45 8.19
CA GLY A 200 18.21 -3.04 9.54
C GLY A 200 19.71 -2.80 9.68
N SER A 201 20.47 -2.98 8.60
CA SER A 201 21.90 -2.65 8.56
C SER A 201 22.09 -1.25 7.97
N ASP A 202 22.79 -0.38 8.70
CA ASP A 202 23.10 0.97 8.25
C ASP A 202 24.01 0.98 7.01
N ALA A 203 24.89 0.00 6.89
CA ALA A 203 25.72 -0.18 5.70
C ALA A 203 24.85 -0.47 4.46
N VAL A 204 23.87 -1.36 4.58
CA VAL A 204 22.94 -1.68 3.51
C VAL A 204 22.01 -0.50 3.22
N LEU A 205 21.46 0.17 4.25
CA LEU A 205 20.62 1.38 4.08
C LEU A 205 21.37 2.48 3.31
N LYS A 206 22.65 2.70 3.63
CA LYS A 206 23.50 3.65 2.90
C LYS A 206 23.69 3.21 1.44
N ARG A 207 23.95 1.94 1.15
CA ARG A 207 24.04 1.40 -0.22
C ARG A 207 22.71 1.52 -0.96
N MET A 208 21.58 1.36 -0.26
CA MET A 208 20.22 1.58 -0.78
C MET A 208 19.92 3.07 -1.00
N ARG A 209 20.77 3.99 -0.54
CA ARG A 209 20.58 5.46 -0.54
C ARG A 209 19.30 5.86 0.22
N ARG A 210 19.10 5.26 1.41
CA ARG A 210 18.03 5.66 2.33
C ARG A 210 18.43 6.91 3.11
N ARG A 211 17.45 7.73 3.49
CA ARG A 211 17.62 9.01 4.20
C ARG A 211 17.52 8.85 5.73
N TYR A 212 17.47 7.63 6.22
CA TYR A 212 17.42 7.29 7.64
C TYR A 212 18.34 6.11 7.90
N ASP A 213 18.77 5.98 9.15
CA ASP A 213 19.48 4.85 9.72
C ASP A 213 18.56 4.00 10.63
N SER A 214 19.11 2.94 11.18
CA SER A 214 18.42 2.01 12.08
C SER A 214 17.93 2.70 13.37
N ASN A 215 18.70 3.65 13.90
CA ASN A 215 18.35 4.39 15.13
C ASN A 215 17.18 5.35 14.86
N ARG A 216 17.20 6.11 13.76
CA ARG A 216 16.09 6.97 13.40
C ARG A 216 14.80 6.16 13.20
N PHE A 217 14.91 4.96 12.62
CA PHE A 217 13.77 4.07 12.46
C PHE A 217 13.20 3.60 13.81
N ARG A 218 14.06 3.17 14.75
CA ARG A 218 13.64 2.79 16.11
C ARG A 218 12.92 3.95 16.80
N ASN A 219 13.52 5.14 16.79
CA ASN A 219 12.97 6.33 17.42
C ASN A 219 11.58 6.69 16.87
N ALA A 220 11.38 6.56 15.55
CA ALA A 220 10.07 6.79 14.93
C ALA A 220 9.02 5.79 15.41
N VAL A 221 9.37 4.50 15.51
CA VAL A 221 8.45 3.48 16.04
C VAL A 221 8.13 3.71 17.51
N ASP A 222 9.11 4.09 18.31
CA ASP A 222 8.92 4.38 19.73
C ASP A 222 8.02 5.60 19.93
N ALA A 223 8.21 6.66 19.14
CA ALA A 223 7.34 7.84 19.14
C ALA A 223 5.89 7.48 18.81
N ILE A 224 5.66 6.67 17.77
CA ILE A 224 4.33 6.17 17.39
C ILE A 224 3.70 5.40 18.56
N ARG A 225 4.42 4.47 19.17
CA ARG A 225 3.89 3.63 20.25
C ARG A 225 3.60 4.41 21.52
N LYS A 226 4.41 5.43 21.80
CA LYS A 226 4.18 6.34 22.92
C LYS A 226 2.92 7.18 22.72
N ALA A 227 2.73 7.72 21.53
CA ALA A 227 1.57 8.56 21.21
C ALA A 227 0.30 7.71 21.00
N ILE A 228 0.42 6.53 20.39
CA ILE A 228 -0.72 5.70 19.96
C ILE A 228 -0.45 4.24 20.36
N PRO A 229 -0.70 3.84 21.63
CA PRO A 229 -0.29 2.53 22.17
C PRO A 229 -0.85 1.31 21.44
N ASN A 230 -1.99 1.47 20.75
CA ASN A 230 -2.67 0.40 20.00
C ASN A 230 -2.33 0.38 18.51
N ALA A 231 -1.39 1.23 18.07
CA ALA A 231 -1.02 1.30 16.67
C ALA A 231 -0.41 -0.01 16.16
N ALA A 232 -0.84 -0.41 14.98
CA ALA A 232 -0.13 -1.39 14.17
C ALA A 232 1.04 -0.70 13.45
N VAL A 233 2.24 -1.21 13.64
CA VAL A 233 3.39 -0.83 12.80
C VAL A 233 3.68 -1.99 11.87
N THR A 234 3.57 -1.74 10.55
CA THR A 234 3.89 -2.69 9.49
C THR A 234 5.06 -2.19 8.67
N THR A 235 5.76 -3.08 7.97
CA THR A 235 6.97 -2.71 7.24
C THR A 235 7.21 -3.55 6.00
N ASP A 236 8.05 -3.03 5.11
CA ASP A 236 8.67 -3.76 4.00
C ASP A 236 10.14 -4.02 4.30
N VAL A 237 10.63 -5.23 3.99
CA VAL A 237 12.04 -5.61 4.14
C VAL A 237 12.50 -6.30 2.85
N ILE A 238 13.67 -5.89 2.36
CA ILE A 238 14.35 -6.51 1.21
C ILE A 238 15.51 -7.34 1.73
N ALA A 239 15.49 -8.65 1.50
CA ALA A 239 16.58 -9.55 1.84
C ALA A 239 17.47 -9.83 0.62
N GLY A 240 18.78 -9.90 0.84
CA GLY A 240 19.76 -10.19 -0.21
C GLY A 240 20.00 -9.04 -1.17
N PHE A 241 20.01 -7.82 -0.67
CA PHE A 241 20.46 -6.67 -1.45
C PHE A 241 21.95 -6.85 -1.84
N PRO A 242 22.38 -6.41 -3.05
CA PRO A 242 23.77 -6.57 -3.46
C PRO A 242 24.77 -6.09 -2.41
N GLY A 243 25.71 -6.96 -2.02
CA GLY A 243 26.70 -6.71 -0.97
C GLY A 243 26.18 -6.86 0.46
N GLU A 244 24.96 -7.35 0.68
CA GLU A 244 24.48 -7.70 2.02
C GLU A 244 25.23 -8.93 2.55
N THR A 245 26.04 -8.75 3.60
CA THR A 245 26.73 -9.83 4.30
C THR A 245 25.80 -10.58 5.25
N GLU A 246 26.26 -11.69 5.83
CA GLU A 246 25.51 -12.38 6.90
C GLU A 246 25.37 -11.47 8.14
N SER A 247 26.41 -10.74 8.50
CA SER A 247 26.35 -9.78 9.60
C SER A 247 25.31 -8.68 9.37
N ASP A 248 25.17 -8.17 8.14
CA ASP A 248 24.15 -7.18 7.79
C ASP A 248 22.74 -7.76 7.90
N PHE A 249 22.58 -9.00 7.46
CA PHE A 249 21.30 -9.70 7.58
C PHE A 249 20.93 -9.94 9.05
N GLU A 250 21.88 -10.36 9.91
CA GLU A 250 21.63 -10.54 11.34
C GLU A 250 21.24 -9.22 12.02
N GLN A 251 21.83 -8.09 11.64
CA GLN A 251 21.42 -6.76 12.12
C GLN A 251 19.96 -6.49 11.73
N THR A 252 19.59 -6.80 10.46
CA THR A 252 18.22 -6.64 9.97
C THR A 252 17.25 -7.53 10.74
N HIS A 253 17.59 -8.81 10.93
CA HIS A 253 16.77 -9.77 11.67
C HIS A 253 16.61 -9.36 13.13
N SER A 254 17.69 -8.92 13.79
CA SER A 254 17.68 -8.43 15.17
C SER A 254 16.80 -7.20 15.32
N LEU A 255 16.98 -6.19 14.46
CA LEU A 255 16.15 -4.98 14.49
C LEU A 255 14.66 -5.32 14.30
N CYS A 256 14.33 -6.17 13.33
CA CYS A 256 12.96 -6.62 13.13
C CYS A 256 12.39 -7.33 14.37
N ARG A 257 13.20 -8.18 15.03
CA ARG A 257 12.82 -8.87 16.25
C ARG A 257 12.55 -7.88 17.38
N ASP A 258 13.42 -6.91 17.59
CA ASP A 258 13.36 -5.96 18.70
C ASP A 258 12.20 -4.97 18.51
N VAL A 259 11.99 -4.50 17.29
CA VAL A 259 10.86 -3.63 16.93
C VAL A 259 9.52 -4.35 17.10
N GLY A 260 9.40 -5.62 16.73
CA GLY A 260 8.15 -6.38 16.92
C GLY A 260 6.99 -5.84 16.09
N PHE A 261 7.08 -6.00 14.78
CA PHE A 261 6.07 -5.52 13.82
C PHE A 261 4.74 -6.30 13.91
N ALA A 262 3.63 -5.62 13.62
CA ALA A 262 2.32 -6.26 13.45
C ALA A 262 2.30 -7.16 12.21
N SER A 263 3.02 -6.77 11.15
CA SER A 263 3.25 -7.57 9.94
C SER A 263 4.48 -7.05 9.18
N MET A 264 5.17 -7.93 8.48
CA MET A 264 6.27 -7.58 7.58
C MET A 264 5.99 -8.14 6.18
N HIS A 265 6.13 -7.33 5.16
CA HIS A 265 6.21 -7.78 3.78
C HIS A 265 7.69 -8.00 3.44
N VAL A 266 8.06 -9.24 3.22
CA VAL A 266 9.45 -9.61 2.95
C VAL A 266 9.62 -9.95 1.49
N PHE A 267 10.59 -9.31 0.84
CA PHE A 267 10.90 -9.50 -0.57
C PHE A 267 12.35 -9.93 -0.75
N PRO A 268 12.64 -10.94 -1.59
CA PRO A 268 14.00 -11.10 -2.09
C PRO A 268 14.36 -9.92 -2.97
N TYR A 269 15.58 -9.42 -2.89
CA TYR A 269 16.04 -8.42 -3.84
C TYR A 269 15.89 -8.94 -5.27
N SER A 270 15.31 -8.10 -6.11
CA SER A 270 15.15 -8.37 -7.54
C SER A 270 15.73 -7.21 -8.35
N SER A 271 16.75 -7.49 -9.11
CA SER A 271 17.37 -6.50 -9.99
C SER A 271 16.36 -5.94 -10.99
N ARG A 272 16.36 -4.63 -11.13
CA ARG A 272 15.49 -3.90 -12.06
C ARG A 272 16.35 -3.08 -13.02
N PRO A 273 16.37 -3.43 -14.32
CA PRO A 273 17.11 -2.64 -15.29
C PRO A 273 16.76 -1.16 -15.20
N GLY A 274 17.78 -0.31 -15.27
CA GLY A 274 17.62 1.14 -15.14
C GLY A 274 17.75 1.68 -13.72
N THR A 275 17.93 0.84 -12.70
CA THR A 275 18.26 1.27 -11.33
C THR A 275 19.76 1.19 -11.08
N SER A 276 20.28 1.99 -10.13
CA SER A 276 21.72 1.94 -9.78
C SER A 276 22.12 0.56 -9.25
N ALA A 277 21.28 -0.06 -8.44
CA ALA A 277 21.55 -1.37 -7.84
C ALA A 277 21.62 -2.51 -8.88
N ALA A 278 21.06 -2.33 -10.09
CA ALA A 278 21.19 -3.30 -11.17
C ALA A 278 22.65 -3.43 -11.69
N HIS A 279 23.50 -2.46 -11.39
CA HIS A 279 24.91 -2.43 -11.78
C HIS A 279 25.86 -2.84 -10.63
N PHE A 280 25.34 -3.16 -9.47
CA PHE A 280 26.15 -3.65 -8.36
C PHE A 280 26.57 -5.11 -8.62
N ARG A 281 27.88 -5.40 -8.42
CA ARG A 281 28.46 -6.69 -8.81
C ARG A 281 28.36 -7.77 -7.71
N ASP A 282 28.13 -7.38 -6.46
CA ASP A 282 28.15 -8.27 -5.30
C ASP A 282 26.78 -8.90 -5.08
N ASP A 283 26.26 -9.64 -6.06
CA ASP A 283 24.93 -10.25 -5.94
C ASP A 283 24.95 -11.40 -4.92
N VAL A 284 23.93 -11.42 -4.06
CA VAL A 284 23.73 -12.51 -3.08
C VAL A 284 23.15 -13.72 -3.79
N PRO A 285 23.66 -14.94 -3.57
CA PRO A 285 23.12 -16.16 -4.20
C PRO A 285 21.62 -16.34 -3.93
N SER A 286 20.88 -16.82 -4.92
CA SER A 286 19.41 -17.01 -4.83
C SER A 286 18.99 -17.91 -3.66
N GLN A 287 19.79 -18.93 -3.34
CA GLN A 287 19.54 -19.82 -2.20
C GLN A 287 19.62 -19.06 -0.88
N VAL A 288 20.65 -18.21 -0.70
CA VAL A 288 20.82 -17.38 0.49
C VAL A 288 19.68 -16.35 0.61
N LYS A 289 19.28 -15.71 -0.51
CA LYS A 289 18.09 -14.83 -0.53
C LYS A 289 16.83 -15.56 -0.04
N SER A 290 16.60 -16.79 -0.53
CA SER A 290 15.43 -17.59 -0.15
C SER A 290 15.45 -17.99 1.32
N GLU A 291 16.60 -18.36 1.86
CA GLU A 291 16.79 -18.68 3.28
C GLU A 291 16.49 -17.46 4.16
N ARG A 292 17.10 -16.30 3.85
CA ARG A 292 16.90 -15.04 4.59
C ARG A 292 15.43 -14.60 4.57
N VAL A 293 14.77 -14.71 3.41
CA VAL A 293 13.33 -14.44 3.27
C VAL A 293 12.53 -15.37 4.17
N GLY A 294 12.82 -16.68 4.18
CA GLY A 294 12.15 -17.65 5.03
C GLY A 294 12.28 -17.33 6.52
N ARG A 295 13.48 -16.95 6.98
CA ARG A 295 13.75 -16.56 8.38
C ARG A 295 12.93 -15.31 8.78
N LEU A 296 12.88 -14.29 7.93
CA LEU A 296 12.09 -13.08 8.18
C LEU A 296 10.59 -13.33 8.13
N ILE A 297 10.09 -14.19 7.25
CA ILE A 297 8.67 -14.58 7.20
C ILE A 297 8.28 -15.31 8.49
N THR A 298 9.10 -16.24 8.97
CA THR A 298 8.88 -16.95 10.23
C THR A 298 8.81 -15.98 11.41
N LEU A 299 9.74 -15.01 11.45
CA LEU A 299 9.74 -13.96 12.46
C LEU A 299 8.46 -13.10 12.38
N SER A 300 8.07 -12.69 11.17
CA SER A 300 6.84 -11.91 10.94
C SER A 300 5.58 -12.63 11.44
N GLN A 301 5.46 -13.93 11.16
CA GLN A 301 4.32 -14.73 11.61
C GLN A 301 4.25 -14.79 13.14
N LYS A 302 5.39 -15.04 13.81
CA LYS A 302 5.49 -15.07 15.27
C LYS A 302 5.12 -13.72 15.90
N GLN A 303 5.64 -12.63 15.36
CA GLN A 303 5.36 -11.28 15.86
C GLN A 303 3.92 -10.85 15.60
N GLY A 304 3.40 -11.14 14.42
CA GLY A 304 2.01 -10.87 14.08
C GLY A 304 1.03 -11.63 15.01
N ALA A 305 1.33 -12.87 15.38
CA ALA A 305 0.56 -13.61 16.36
C ALA A 305 0.61 -12.93 17.75
N LYS A 306 1.81 -12.53 18.21
CA LYS A 306 2.00 -11.79 19.46
C LYS A 306 1.29 -10.43 19.44
N TYR A 307 1.31 -9.72 18.30
CA TYR A 307 0.58 -8.46 18.16
C TYR A 307 -0.93 -8.69 18.31
N ARG A 308 -1.51 -9.64 17.56
CA ARG A 308 -2.95 -9.94 17.59
C ARG A 308 -3.42 -10.44 18.96
N SER A 309 -2.61 -11.24 19.66
CA SER A 309 -2.99 -11.76 20.98
C SER A 309 -3.22 -10.67 22.02
N ARG A 310 -2.60 -9.49 21.88
CA ARG A 310 -2.83 -8.34 22.75
C ARG A 310 -4.27 -7.83 22.73
N PHE A 311 -5.01 -8.13 21.68
CA PHE A 311 -6.37 -7.62 21.47
C PHE A 311 -7.45 -8.65 21.75
N VAL A 312 -7.09 -9.89 22.10
CA VAL A 312 -8.08 -10.89 22.56
C VAL A 312 -8.76 -10.39 23.82
N GLY A 313 -10.10 -10.42 23.85
CA GLY A 313 -10.93 -9.88 24.91
C GLY A 313 -11.29 -8.39 24.75
N THR A 314 -10.78 -7.70 23.72
CA THR A 314 -11.10 -6.28 23.44
C THR A 314 -12.02 -6.12 22.26
N SER A 315 -12.84 -5.06 22.26
CA SER A 315 -13.68 -4.68 21.13
C SER A 315 -12.94 -3.71 20.20
N ARG A 316 -13.16 -3.87 18.88
CA ARG A 316 -12.56 -3.04 17.84
C ARG A 316 -13.57 -2.69 16.75
N ARG A 317 -13.40 -1.53 16.12
CA ARG A 317 -14.19 -1.14 14.96
C ARG A 317 -13.70 -1.93 13.73
N VAL A 318 -14.55 -2.78 13.17
CA VAL A 318 -14.25 -3.64 12.02
C VAL A 318 -14.99 -3.15 10.80
N LEU A 319 -14.27 -2.91 9.70
CA LEU A 319 -14.86 -2.77 8.39
C LEU A 319 -14.99 -4.16 7.77
N TRP A 320 -16.22 -4.60 7.52
CA TRP A 320 -16.50 -5.90 6.92
C TRP A 320 -16.39 -5.81 5.40
N GLU A 321 -15.63 -6.73 4.81
CA GLU A 321 -15.27 -6.66 3.39
C GLU A 321 -16.02 -7.65 2.52
N SER A 322 -16.17 -8.88 3.00
CA SER A 322 -16.77 -9.96 2.20
C SER A 322 -17.21 -11.13 3.07
N ARG A 323 -18.16 -11.90 2.59
CA ARG A 323 -18.53 -13.19 3.18
C ARG A 323 -17.77 -14.32 2.48
N LYS A 324 -17.15 -15.20 3.27
CA LYS A 324 -16.45 -16.41 2.79
C LYS A 324 -17.06 -17.61 3.50
N ALA A 325 -17.74 -18.45 2.73
CA ALA A 325 -18.59 -19.50 3.26
C ALA A 325 -19.61 -18.91 4.24
N ASP A 326 -19.58 -19.29 5.50
CA ASP A 326 -20.48 -18.88 6.57
C ASP A 326 -19.97 -17.71 7.42
N LYS A 327 -18.78 -17.15 7.10
CA LYS A 327 -18.13 -16.11 7.91
C LYS A 327 -17.94 -14.82 7.15
N TRP A 328 -18.23 -13.72 7.81
CA TRP A 328 -17.80 -12.40 7.41
C TRP A 328 -16.30 -12.22 7.69
N VAL A 329 -15.58 -11.64 6.75
CA VAL A 329 -14.18 -11.28 6.88
C VAL A 329 -14.05 -9.77 6.80
N GLY A 330 -13.32 -9.19 7.76
CA GLY A 330 -13.13 -7.74 7.84
C GLY A 330 -11.74 -7.35 8.31
N LEU A 331 -11.53 -6.05 8.40
CA LEU A 331 -10.29 -5.44 8.87
C LEU A 331 -10.58 -4.44 9.99
N THR A 332 -9.89 -4.60 11.14
CA THR A 332 -9.98 -3.64 12.23
C THR A 332 -9.34 -2.31 11.87
N ASP A 333 -9.62 -1.28 12.65
CA ASP A 333 -8.95 0.01 12.59
C ASP A 333 -7.43 -0.12 12.69
N ASN A 334 -6.92 -0.95 13.60
CA ASN A 334 -5.50 -1.25 13.82
C ASN A 334 -4.96 -2.44 13.01
N TYR A 335 -5.53 -2.68 11.84
CA TYR A 335 -5.00 -3.56 10.79
C TYR A 335 -4.98 -5.07 11.13
N ILE A 336 -5.89 -5.54 11.98
CA ILE A 336 -6.07 -6.97 12.26
C ILE A 336 -7.18 -7.52 11.35
N ARG A 337 -6.86 -8.57 10.59
CA ARG A 337 -7.87 -9.32 9.86
C ARG A 337 -8.67 -10.18 10.81
N VAL A 338 -10.00 -10.07 10.73
CA VAL A 338 -10.93 -10.81 11.59
C VAL A 338 -11.93 -11.60 10.76
N ALA A 339 -12.46 -12.66 11.37
CA ALA A 339 -13.58 -13.41 10.84
C ALA A 339 -14.64 -13.59 11.93
N ALA A 340 -15.91 -13.43 11.58
CA ALA A 340 -17.05 -13.58 12.49
C ALA A 340 -18.23 -14.28 11.80
N HIS A 341 -19.03 -15.02 12.57
CA HIS A 341 -20.35 -15.46 12.14
C HIS A 341 -21.37 -14.35 12.40
N SER A 342 -22.24 -14.10 11.45
CA SER A 342 -23.37 -13.20 11.63
C SER A 342 -24.43 -13.50 10.55
N ASP A 343 -25.69 -13.51 10.96
CA ASP A 343 -26.83 -13.59 10.06
C ASP A 343 -27.18 -12.22 9.44
N ARG A 344 -26.65 -11.14 10.03
CA ARG A 344 -26.80 -9.78 9.48
C ARG A 344 -25.95 -9.62 8.23
N GLU A 345 -26.45 -8.88 7.25
CA GLU A 345 -25.64 -8.39 6.13
C GLU A 345 -24.66 -7.33 6.65
N LEU A 346 -23.36 -7.59 6.49
CA LEU A 346 -22.31 -6.73 7.01
C LEU A 346 -21.42 -6.13 5.90
N ALA A 347 -21.67 -6.42 4.63
CA ALA A 347 -20.83 -5.92 3.55
C ALA A 347 -20.69 -4.39 3.59
N ASN A 348 -19.45 -3.90 3.63
CA ASN A 348 -19.12 -2.47 3.69
C ASN A 348 -19.64 -1.74 4.96
N GLU A 349 -19.96 -2.47 6.03
CA GLU A 349 -20.35 -1.88 7.30
C GLU A 349 -19.19 -1.81 8.26
N ILE A 350 -19.16 -0.77 9.11
CA ILE A 350 -18.26 -0.66 10.26
C ILE A 350 -19.07 -0.91 11.52
N THR A 351 -18.76 -2.00 12.23
CA THR A 351 -19.37 -2.33 13.52
C THR A 351 -18.29 -2.53 14.57
N TRP A 352 -18.68 -2.45 15.84
CA TRP A 352 -17.88 -2.97 16.92
C TRP A 352 -17.91 -4.51 16.87
N ALA A 353 -16.77 -5.12 17.16
CA ALA A 353 -16.67 -6.57 17.27
C ALA A 353 -15.62 -6.94 18.32
N ARG A 354 -15.97 -7.83 19.23
CA ARG A 354 -15.09 -8.33 20.27
C ARG A 354 -14.20 -9.43 19.71
N ILE A 355 -12.90 -9.29 19.84
CA ILE A 355 -11.94 -10.32 19.45
C ILE A 355 -11.92 -11.40 20.53
N VAL A 356 -12.36 -12.60 20.19
CA VAL A 356 -12.50 -13.72 21.16
C VAL A 356 -11.42 -14.77 21.03
N GLY A 357 -10.65 -14.76 19.95
CA GLY A 357 -9.59 -15.75 19.73
C GLY A 357 -8.76 -15.48 18.49
N LEU A 358 -7.82 -16.38 18.22
CA LEU A 358 -6.95 -16.33 17.05
C LEU A 358 -7.14 -17.57 16.17
N ASN A 359 -7.02 -17.40 14.86
CA ASN A 359 -7.03 -18.47 13.88
C ASN A 359 -5.96 -18.20 12.81
N GLY A 360 -4.79 -18.81 12.97
CA GLY A 360 -3.64 -18.61 12.07
C GLY A 360 -3.24 -17.14 11.98
N GLN A 361 -3.37 -16.56 10.78
CA GLN A 361 -3.01 -15.15 10.54
C GLN A 361 -4.17 -14.17 10.77
N SER A 362 -5.34 -14.64 11.20
CA SER A 362 -6.52 -13.83 11.51
C SER A 362 -6.94 -13.98 12.96
N ALA A 363 -7.84 -13.12 13.41
CA ALA A 363 -8.53 -13.25 14.67
C ALA A 363 -9.99 -13.72 14.44
N ILE A 364 -10.57 -14.34 15.46
CA ILE A 364 -12.00 -14.66 15.54
C ILE A 364 -12.67 -13.55 16.33
N ALA A 365 -13.79 -13.04 15.83
CA ALA A 365 -14.53 -11.97 16.49
C ALA A 365 -16.02 -12.32 16.61
N GLU A 366 -16.69 -11.69 17.56
CA GLU A 366 -18.14 -11.65 17.73
C GLU A 366 -18.62 -10.22 17.45
N VAL A 367 -19.62 -10.10 16.59
CA VAL A 367 -20.20 -8.78 16.23
C VAL A 367 -21.09 -8.29 17.37
N GLU A 368 -20.90 -7.04 17.78
CA GLU A 368 -21.70 -6.38 18.82
C GLU A 368 -22.91 -5.64 18.24
#